data_deeef67e8e6d25a617ac4995f4c5a036
#
_entry.id   deeef67e8e6d25a617ac4995f4c5a036
#
_cell.length_a   1.000
_cell.length_b   1.000
_cell.length_c   1.000
_cell.angle_alpha   90.00
_cell.angle_beta   90.00
_cell.angle_gamma   90.00
#
_symmetry.space_group_name_H-M   'P 1'
#
loop_
_entity.id
_entity.type
_entity.pdbx_description
1 polymer ?
#
loop_
_entity_poly.entity_id
_entity_poly.type
_entity_poly.pdbx_seq_one_letter_code
_entity_poly.pdbx_strand_id
1 'polypeptide(L)'
;QVSSVSNKEIVLYTGEKLVSTATIIATDASKLVGNASPKNLIWKSCQTLYFTAKQRMINKPMIGLLSNPHGLVNNIFYHTSVATNTNNTEELLSVTVVKTHQLSEKQLIAAVTKQLKEECAIDHLTFLAIYHIKRALPDLKDIKYEVSPSETQLSSGIFLAGDVQLNGSLNAAMIAGEKAALQVIASLK
;
A
#
# COMPACT_ATOMS: atom_id res chain seq x y z
N GLN A 1 -19.65 -4.46 -1.34
CA GLN A 1 -18.85 -3.87 -0.26
C GLN A 1 -19.45 -4.28 1.09
N VAL A 2 -18.59 -4.61 2.09
CA VAL A 2 -19.00 -5.00 3.44
C VAL A 2 -19.23 -3.75 4.30
N SER A 3 -20.34 -3.70 5.03
CA SER A 3 -20.68 -2.64 5.99
C SER A 3 -20.30 -3.00 7.43
N SER A 4 -20.46 -4.26 7.83
CA SER A 4 -20.08 -4.74 9.16
C SER A 4 -19.83 -6.25 9.17
N VAL A 5 -19.03 -6.68 10.16
CA VAL A 5 -18.74 -8.08 10.44
C VAL A 5 -19.01 -8.33 11.91
N SER A 6 -19.72 -9.40 12.20
CA SER A 6 -19.96 -9.92 13.55
C SER A 6 -19.72 -11.44 13.59
N ASN A 7 -19.85 -12.04 14.76
CA ASN A 7 -19.74 -13.51 14.85
C ASN A 7 -20.80 -14.17 13.95
N LYS A 8 -20.35 -14.96 12.99
CA LYS A 8 -21.17 -15.71 12.01
C LYS A 8 -21.98 -14.89 11.00
N GLU A 9 -21.91 -13.55 11.00
CA GLU A 9 -22.66 -12.73 10.06
C GLU A 9 -21.79 -11.62 9.45
N ILE A 10 -21.90 -11.47 8.13
CA ILE A 10 -21.31 -10.37 7.35
C ILE A 10 -22.47 -9.62 6.72
N VAL A 11 -22.55 -8.30 6.91
CA VAL A 11 -23.57 -7.45 6.32
C VAL A 11 -22.95 -6.63 5.19
N LEU A 12 -23.59 -6.65 4.03
CA LEU A 12 -23.21 -5.82 2.88
C LEU A 12 -23.91 -4.45 2.93
N TYR A 13 -23.37 -3.48 2.22
CA TYR A 13 -24.01 -2.16 2.06
C TYR A 13 -25.37 -2.23 1.37
N THR A 14 -25.65 -3.32 0.65
CA THR A 14 -26.98 -3.61 0.07
C THR A 14 -28.01 -4.05 1.10
N GLY A 15 -27.61 -4.30 2.35
CA GLY A 15 -28.45 -4.91 3.39
C GLY A 15 -28.47 -6.44 3.37
N GLU A 16 -27.86 -7.07 2.37
CA GLU A 16 -27.72 -8.52 2.30
C GLU A 16 -26.85 -9.05 3.45
N LYS A 17 -27.27 -10.17 4.02
CA LYS A 17 -26.59 -10.86 5.11
C LYS A 17 -25.99 -12.19 4.61
N LEU A 18 -24.71 -12.38 4.85
CA LEU A 18 -24.01 -13.62 4.58
C LEU A 18 -23.67 -14.30 5.90
N VAL A 19 -23.99 -15.58 6.01
CA VAL A 19 -23.66 -16.41 7.18
C VAL A 19 -22.36 -17.17 6.92
N SER A 20 -21.45 -17.13 7.88
CA SER A 20 -20.17 -17.87 7.80
C SER A 20 -19.83 -18.47 9.16
N THR A 21 -19.13 -19.61 9.17
CA THR A 21 -18.63 -20.24 10.39
C THR A 21 -17.45 -19.46 10.97
N ALA A 22 -16.63 -18.88 10.08
CA ALA A 22 -15.49 -18.04 10.44
C ALA A 22 -15.27 -16.98 9.36
N THR A 23 -14.76 -15.80 9.73
CA THR A 23 -14.46 -14.70 8.82
C THR A 23 -13.03 -14.21 9.02
N ILE A 24 -12.23 -14.21 7.95
CA ILE A 24 -10.92 -13.58 7.93
C ILE A 24 -11.07 -12.19 7.30
N ILE A 25 -10.72 -11.15 8.07
CA ILE A 25 -10.68 -9.77 7.58
C ILE A 25 -9.27 -9.46 7.09
N ALA A 26 -9.09 -9.39 5.77
CA ALA A 26 -7.83 -9.07 5.11
C ALA A 26 -7.79 -7.64 4.54
N THR A 27 -8.60 -6.75 5.12
CA THR A 27 -8.69 -5.33 4.78
C THR A 27 -8.61 -4.49 6.05
N ASP A 28 -8.75 -3.17 5.93
CA ASP A 28 -8.86 -2.30 7.12
C ASP A 28 -10.08 -2.67 7.95
N ALA A 29 -9.87 -3.34 9.08
CA ALA A 29 -10.90 -3.80 9.99
C ALA A 29 -11.56 -2.68 10.82
N SER A 30 -10.97 -1.47 10.82
CA SER A 30 -11.35 -0.37 11.72
C SER A 30 -12.82 0.08 11.59
N LYS A 31 -13.44 -0.18 10.44
CA LYS A 31 -14.83 0.17 10.16
C LYS A 31 -15.79 -1.03 10.12
N LEU A 32 -15.23 -2.25 10.18
CA LEU A 32 -16.00 -3.48 9.98
C LEU A 32 -16.39 -4.14 11.30
N VAL A 33 -15.55 -4.00 12.31
CA VAL A 33 -15.73 -4.64 13.61
C VAL A 33 -15.67 -3.57 14.69
N GLY A 34 -16.78 -3.21 15.28
CA GLY A 34 -16.98 -2.13 16.26
C GLY A 34 -15.77 -1.81 17.16
N ASN A 35 -15.75 -2.28 18.42
CA ASN A 35 -14.71 -1.94 19.41
C ASN A 35 -13.38 -2.73 19.27
N ALA A 36 -13.22 -3.54 18.24
CA ALA A 36 -12.13 -4.50 18.12
C ALA A 36 -11.03 -4.08 17.14
N SER A 37 -11.09 -2.86 16.60
CA SER A 37 -10.00 -2.31 15.79
C SER A 37 -8.77 -2.03 16.66
N PRO A 38 -7.54 -2.28 16.17
CA PRO A 38 -6.34 -1.73 16.80
C PRO A 38 -6.55 -0.22 16.92
N LYS A 39 -6.68 0.26 18.17
CA LYS A 39 -6.99 1.66 18.45
C LYS A 39 -5.92 2.54 17.84
N ASN A 40 -6.33 3.45 16.95
CA ASN A 40 -5.50 4.50 16.38
C ASN A 40 -4.36 4.05 15.47
N LEU A 41 -4.66 3.20 14.47
CA LEU A 41 -3.72 2.95 13.40
C LEU A 41 -3.49 4.25 12.61
N ILE A 42 -2.29 4.79 12.71
CA ILE A 42 -1.84 5.96 11.95
C ILE A 42 -1.33 5.46 10.59
N TRP A 43 -1.60 6.21 9.54
CA TRP A 43 -1.16 5.87 8.18
C TRP A 43 -0.18 6.89 7.65
N LYS A 44 0.90 6.43 7.06
CA LYS A 44 1.79 7.24 6.23
C LYS A 44 1.13 7.42 4.87
N SER A 45 1.18 8.64 4.36
CA SER A 45 0.69 8.99 3.03
C SER A 45 1.85 9.14 2.06
N CYS A 46 1.55 9.02 0.77
CA CYS A 46 2.48 9.40 -0.29
C CYS A 46 1.73 10.00 -1.49
N GLN A 47 2.48 10.60 -2.38
CA GLN A 47 2.01 11.04 -3.69
C GLN A 47 2.83 10.31 -4.74
N THR A 48 2.16 9.79 -5.76
CA THR A 48 2.83 9.16 -6.90
C THR A 48 2.49 9.95 -8.16
N LEU A 49 3.53 10.50 -8.78
CA LEU A 49 3.43 11.23 -10.04
C LEU A 49 3.83 10.29 -11.18
N TYR A 50 3.13 10.36 -12.28
CA TYR A 50 3.43 9.62 -13.50
C TYR A 50 3.82 10.57 -14.61
N PHE A 51 4.86 10.17 -15.34
CA PHE A 51 5.39 10.92 -16.48
C PHE A 51 5.67 9.98 -17.64
N THR A 52 5.62 10.50 -18.88
CA THR A 52 6.35 9.88 -19.98
C THR A 52 7.75 10.47 -20.08
N ALA A 53 8.70 9.65 -20.49
CA ALA A 53 10.08 10.02 -20.76
C ALA A 53 10.54 9.43 -22.10
N LYS A 54 11.47 10.08 -22.78
CA LYS A 54 12.00 9.58 -24.07
C LYS A 54 12.91 8.38 -23.91
N GLN A 55 13.58 8.25 -22.75
CA GLN A 55 14.54 7.17 -22.48
C GLN A 55 14.56 6.82 -21.00
N ARG A 56 14.97 5.60 -20.70
CA ARG A 56 15.20 5.13 -19.35
C ARG A 56 16.63 5.40 -18.90
N MET A 57 16.78 5.88 -17.66
CA MET A 57 18.10 5.92 -16.99
C MET A 57 18.42 4.62 -16.25
N ILE A 58 17.38 3.84 -15.90
CA ILE A 58 17.51 2.54 -15.25
C ILE A 58 16.96 1.47 -16.20
N ASN A 59 17.84 0.69 -16.80
CA ASN A 59 17.47 -0.30 -17.83
C ASN A 59 16.89 -1.61 -17.27
N LYS A 60 17.09 -1.87 -15.97
CA LYS A 60 16.58 -3.08 -15.31
C LYS A 60 15.27 -2.76 -14.58
N PRO A 61 14.39 -3.76 -14.38
CA PRO A 61 13.15 -3.57 -13.61
C PRO A 61 13.45 -3.47 -12.11
N MET A 62 14.00 -2.34 -11.71
CA MET A 62 14.37 -2.04 -10.32
C MET A 62 13.97 -0.64 -9.91
N ILE A 63 13.72 -0.46 -8.63
CA ILE A 63 13.42 0.84 -8.03
C ILE A 63 14.73 1.61 -7.84
N GLY A 64 14.77 2.83 -8.34
CA GLY A 64 15.84 3.79 -8.05
C GLY A 64 15.49 4.62 -6.82
N LEU A 65 16.34 4.62 -5.80
CA LEU A 65 16.18 5.46 -4.61
C LEU A 65 17.00 6.72 -4.74
N LEU A 66 16.46 7.86 -4.33
CA LEU A 66 17.20 9.12 -4.25
C LEU A 66 17.67 9.36 -2.82
N SER A 67 18.95 9.65 -2.67
CA SER A 67 19.60 9.77 -1.36
C SER A 67 19.61 11.19 -0.78
N ASN A 68 19.10 12.19 -1.53
CA ASN A 68 19.05 13.57 -1.06
C ASN A 68 18.08 13.75 0.12
N PRO A 69 18.57 14.00 1.35
CA PRO A 69 17.71 14.14 2.52
C PRO A 69 16.80 15.39 2.45
N HIS A 70 17.11 16.36 1.61
CA HIS A 70 16.33 17.58 1.41
C HIS A 70 15.43 17.52 0.17
N GLY A 71 15.65 16.55 -0.73
CA GLY A 71 14.84 16.34 -1.92
C GLY A 71 13.41 15.89 -1.60
N LEU A 72 12.49 16.09 -2.52
CA LEU A 72 11.10 15.62 -2.45
C LEU A 72 10.96 14.17 -2.91
N VAL A 73 11.70 13.81 -3.96
CA VAL A 73 11.62 12.49 -4.58
C VAL A 73 12.25 11.46 -3.67
N ASN A 74 11.47 10.44 -3.31
CA ASN A 74 11.94 9.28 -2.54
C ASN A 74 12.47 8.19 -3.47
N ASN A 75 11.68 7.82 -4.47
CA ASN A 75 12.04 6.77 -5.42
C ASN A 75 11.40 6.99 -6.78
N ILE A 76 12.00 6.34 -7.77
CA ILE A 76 11.52 6.28 -9.16
C ILE A 76 11.43 4.83 -9.64
N PHE A 77 10.52 4.58 -10.59
CA PHE A 77 10.41 3.29 -11.24
C PHE A 77 9.94 3.43 -12.68
N TYR A 78 10.64 2.79 -13.61
CA TYR A 78 10.21 2.71 -15.02
C TYR A 78 9.35 1.47 -15.23
N HIS A 79 8.04 1.64 -15.37
CA HIS A 79 7.09 0.53 -15.57
C HIS A 79 7.34 -0.23 -16.88
N THR A 80 7.80 0.47 -17.89
CA THR A 80 8.19 -0.09 -19.18
C THR A 80 9.49 -0.90 -19.16
N SER A 81 10.22 -0.91 -18.01
CA SER A 81 11.37 -1.81 -17.80
C SER A 81 10.96 -3.27 -17.57
N VAL A 82 9.71 -3.49 -17.17
CA VAL A 82 9.11 -4.84 -17.08
C VAL A 82 8.61 -5.23 -18.48
N ALA A 83 8.83 -6.47 -18.87
CA ALA A 83 8.36 -6.97 -20.17
C ALA A 83 6.84 -6.74 -20.29
N THR A 84 6.44 -5.97 -21.30
CA THR A 84 5.03 -5.68 -21.60
C THR A 84 4.76 -5.97 -23.06
N ASN A 85 3.51 -6.30 -23.39
CA ASN A 85 3.07 -6.50 -24.78
C ASN A 85 2.72 -5.16 -25.48
N THR A 86 3.17 -4.02 -24.93
CA THR A 86 2.87 -2.69 -25.49
C THR A 86 4.02 -2.22 -26.37
N ASN A 87 3.70 -1.79 -27.59
CA ASN A 87 4.64 -1.22 -28.56
C ASN A 87 4.81 0.30 -28.35
N ASN A 88 4.89 0.76 -27.10
CA ASN A 88 5.06 2.18 -26.82
C ASN A 88 6.49 2.62 -27.12
N THR A 89 6.63 3.79 -27.73
CA THR A 89 7.91 4.44 -28.04
C THR A 89 8.41 5.31 -26.87
N GLU A 90 7.57 5.54 -25.87
CA GLU A 90 7.88 6.32 -24.69
C GLU A 90 7.92 5.45 -23.43
N GLU A 91 8.74 5.85 -22.48
CA GLU A 91 8.92 5.19 -21.19
C GLU A 91 7.91 5.73 -20.17
N LEU A 92 7.27 4.85 -19.41
CA LEU A 92 6.39 5.22 -18.30
C LEU A 92 7.19 5.25 -17.00
N LEU A 93 7.35 6.45 -16.43
CA LEU A 93 8.06 6.71 -15.18
C LEU A 93 7.06 7.03 -14.07
N SER A 94 7.13 6.33 -12.95
CA SER A 94 6.51 6.75 -11.70
C SER A 94 7.54 7.33 -10.73
N VAL A 95 7.12 8.37 -10.01
CA VAL A 95 7.93 9.10 -9.04
C VAL A 95 7.16 9.20 -7.73
N THR A 96 7.74 8.72 -6.64
CA THR A 96 7.07 8.72 -5.33
C THR A 96 7.64 9.81 -4.43
N VAL A 97 6.75 10.60 -3.86
CA VAL A 97 7.02 11.63 -2.85
C VAL A 97 6.37 11.21 -1.54
N VAL A 98 7.18 11.02 -0.49
CA VAL A 98 6.71 10.60 0.85
C VAL A 98 6.77 11.73 1.87
N LYS A 99 7.46 12.83 1.56
CA LYS A 99 7.61 13.98 2.44
C LYS A 99 6.35 14.82 2.49
N THR A 100 6.00 15.29 3.68
CA THR A 100 4.98 16.33 3.85
C THR A 100 5.48 17.66 3.30
N HIS A 101 4.66 18.35 2.53
CA HIS A 101 4.95 19.67 1.95
C HIS A 101 3.67 20.49 1.82
N GLN A 102 3.83 21.81 1.57
CA GLN A 102 2.74 22.77 1.37
C GLN A 102 2.63 23.23 -0.10
N LEU A 103 3.25 22.50 -1.03
CA LEU A 103 3.23 22.86 -2.44
C LEU A 103 1.87 22.55 -3.05
N SER A 104 1.39 23.45 -3.93
CA SER A 104 0.29 23.12 -4.84
C SER A 104 0.74 22.04 -5.83
N GLU A 105 -0.21 21.38 -6.48
CA GLU A 105 0.08 20.32 -7.46
C GLU A 105 1.04 20.81 -8.56
N LYS A 106 0.77 22.01 -9.11
CA LYS A 106 1.63 22.63 -10.13
C LYS A 106 3.07 22.88 -9.61
N GLN A 107 3.20 23.35 -8.37
CA GLN A 107 4.51 23.57 -7.76
C GLN A 107 5.23 22.25 -7.48
N LEU A 108 4.50 21.22 -7.05
CA LEU A 108 5.06 19.90 -6.81
C LEU A 108 5.59 19.27 -8.10
N ILE A 109 4.81 19.29 -9.18
CA ILE A 109 5.24 18.81 -10.50
C ILE A 109 6.51 19.51 -10.94
N ALA A 110 6.55 20.83 -10.84
CA ALA A 110 7.73 21.62 -11.23
C ALA A 110 8.96 21.27 -10.37
N ALA A 111 8.80 21.16 -9.05
CA ALA A 111 9.89 20.83 -8.13
C ALA A 111 10.43 19.40 -8.35
N VAL A 112 9.54 18.43 -8.54
CA VAL A 112 9.90 17.04 -8.85
C VAL A 112 10.65 16.95 -10.19
N THR A 113 10.12 17.61 -11.25
CA THR A 113 10.77 17.63 -12.57
C THR A 113 12.16 18.27 -12.51
N LYS A 114 12.30 19.37 -11.75
CA LYS A 114 13.58 20.01 -11.52
C LYS A 114 14.56 19.08 -10.82
N GLN A 115 14.14 18.45 -9.72
CA GLN A 115 14.99 17.52 -8.95
C GLN A 115 15.45 16.35 -9.80
N LEU A 116 14.56 15.73 -10.57
CA LEU A 116 14.91 14.62 -11.47
C LEU A 116 15.94 15.01 -12.52
N LYS A 117 15.83 16.23 -13.06
CA LYS A 117 16.81 16.76 -14.00
C LYS A 117 18.18 16.98 -13.35
N GLU A 118 18.21 17.61 -12.17
CA GLU A 118 19.45 18.01 -11.49
C GLU A 118 20.19 16.81 -10.86
N GLU A 119 19.45 15.88 -10.28
CA GLU A 119 20.06 14.76 -9.51
C GLU A 119 20.18 13.46 -10.33
N CYS A 120 19.31 13.26 -11.33
CA CYS A 120 19.22 12.01 -12.07
C CYS A 120 19.49 12.17 -13.57
N ALA A 121 19.73 13.39 -14.07
CA ALA A 121 19.81 13.71 -15.50
C ALA A 121 18.59 13.24 -16.32
N ILE A 122 17.42 13.17 -15.68
CA ILE A 122 16.17 12.82 -16.31
C ILE A 122 15.47 14.13 -16.71
N ASP A 123 15.37 14.35 -18.00
CA ASP A 123 14.72 15.54 -18.58
C ASP A 123 13.67 15.16 -19.62
N HIS A 124 13.07 16.19 -20.27
CA HIS A 124 12.03 16.00 -21.28
C HIS A 124 10.85 15.12 -20.81
N LEU A 125 10.44 15.34 -19.55
CA LEU A 125 9.30 14.64 -18.95
C LEU A 125 7.98 15.32 -19.34
N THR A 126 6.99 14.50 -19.73
CA THR A 126 5.60 14.94 -19.89
C THR A 126 4.78 14.40 -18.73
N PHE A 127 4.17 15.29 -17.95
CA PHE A 127 3.30 14.90 -16.84
C PHE A 127 2.02 14.21 -17.33
N LEU A 128 1.64 13.12 -16.70
CA LEU A 128 0.43 12.35 -17.01
C LEU A 128 -0.62 12.44 -15.91
N ALA A 129 -0.25 12.09 -14.68
CA ALA A 129 -1.19 12.01 -13.57
C ALA A 129 -0.48 12.10 -12.21
N ILE A 130 -1.23 12.47 -11.18
CA ILE A 130 -0.83 12.39 -9.78
C ILE A 130 -1.90 11.67 -8.96
N TYR A 131 -1.45 10.79 -8.06
CA TYR A 131 -2.31 10.10 -7.11
C TYR A 131 -1.90 10.42 -5.68
N HIS A 132 -2.86 10.86 -4.87
CA HIS A 132 -2.67 11.14 -3.45
C HIS A 132 -3.12 9.90 -2.65
N ILE A 133 -2.19 9.13 -2.14
CA ILE A 133 -2.44 7.90 -1.41
C ILE A 133 -2.40 8.21 0.09
N LYS A 134 -3.57 8.43 0.67
CA LYS A 134 -3.70 8.83 2.09
C LYS A 134 -3.30 7.73 3.07
N ARG A 135 -3.42 6.47 2.68
CA ARG A 135 -3.14 5.28 3.48
C ARG A 135 -2.20 4.37 2.70
N ALA A 136 -0.95 4.83 2.53
CA ALA A 136 0.06 4.12 1.75
C ALA A 136 0.69 2.98 2.56
N LEU A 137 1.07 3.26 3.80
CA LEU A 137 1.65 2.30 4.72
C LEU A 137 1.14 2.54 6.15
N PRO A 138 0.92 1.49 6.95
CA PRO A 138 0.65 1.65 8.36
C PRO A 138 1.87 2.20 9.10
N ASP A 139 1.67 3.18 9.99
CA ASP A 139 2.71 3.68 10.88
C ASP A 139 2.71 2.85 12.16
N LEU A 140 3.38 1.71 12.11
CA LEU A 140 3.44 0.75 13.20
C LEU A 140 4.51 1.19 14.21
N LYS A 141 4.13 1.30 15.49
CA LYS A 141 5.07 1.58 16.58
C LYS A 141 5.96 0.37 16.88
N ASP A 142 5.35 -0.81 16.85
CA ASP A 142 6.03 -2.08 17.10
C ASP A 142 6.06 -2.91 15.81
N ILE A 143 7.24 -3.07 15.25
CA ILE A 143 7.46 -3.89 14.06
C ILE A 143 7.73 -5.32 14.50
N LYS A 144 6.90 -6.25 13.97
CA LYS A 144 7.04 -7.69 14.21
C LYS A 144 7.38 -8.38 12.89
N TYR A 145 8.10 -9.49 12.98
CA TYR A 145 8.42 -10.35 11.84
C TYR A 145 7.67 -11.69 11.89
N GLU A 146 7.08 -12.00 13.04
CA GLU A 146 6.31 -13.22 13.26
C GLU A 146 5.04 -12.89 14.05
N VAL A 147 4.01 -13.70 13.85
CA VAL A 147 2.76 -13.70 14.60
C VAL A 147 2.32 -15.14 14.80
N SER A 148 1.88 -15.49 16.01
CA SER A 148 1.30 -16.81 16.25
C SER A 148 -0.12 -16.89 15.66
N PRO A 149 -0.60 -18.09 15.28
CA PRO A 149 -1.98 -18.24 14.80
C PRO A 149 -3.01 -17.64 15.75
N SER A 150 -2.87 -17.88 17.06
CA SER A 150 -3.80 -17.39 18.09
C SER A 150 -3.87 -15.85 18.18
N GLU A 151 -2.77 -15.13 17.89
CA GLU A 151 -2.75 -13.67 17.88
C GLU A 151 -3.55 -13.06 16.72
N THR A 152 -3.87 -13.83 15.68
CA THR A 152 -4.71 -13.36 14.57
C THR A 152 -6.20 -13.36 14.93
N GLN A 153 -6.61 -14.05 15.99
CA GLN A 153 -8.00 -14.10 16.41
C GLN A 153 -8.38 -12.82 17.15
N LEU A 154 -9.29 -12.07 16.56
CA LEU A 154 -9.80 -10.81 17.11
C LEU A 154 -10.93 -11.07 18.14
N SER A 155 -11.82 -11.96 17.80
CA SER A 155 -12.94 -12.42 18.64
C SER A 155 -13.44 -13.77 18.13
N SER A 156 -14.45 -14.36 18.80
CA SER A 156 -15.03 -15.64 18.36
C SER A 156 -15.48 -15.56 16.90
N GLY A 157 -14.91 -16.43 16.07
CA GLY A 157 -15.23 -16.55 14.64
C GLY A 157 -14.69 -15.42 13.75
N ILE A 158 -13.93 -14.44 14.29
CA ILE A 158 -13.36 -13.32 13.51
C ILE A 158 -11.85 -13.31 13.67
N PHE A 159 -11.16 -13.27 12.53
CA PHE A 159 -9.70 -13.31 12.43
C PHE A 159 -9.18 -12.17 11.58
N LEU A 160 -7.99 -11.68 11.88
CA LEU A 160 -7.33 -10.61 11.14
C LEU A 160 -6.16 -11.15 10.31
N ALA A 161 -6.07 -10.69 9.08
CA ALA A 161 -4.92 -10.86 8.21
C ALA A 161 -4.49 -9.49 7.66
N GLY A 162 -3.31 -9.43 7.08
CA GLY A 162 -2.77 -8.23 6.46
C GLY A 162 -1.48 -7.75 7.09
N ASP A 163 -0.81 -6.87 6.39
CA ASP A 163 0.51 -6.33 6.72
C ASP A 163 0.55 -5.55 8.03
N VAL A 164 -0.57 -4.97 8.43
CA VAL A 164 -0.73 -4.24 9.72
C VAL A 164 -0.48 -5.11 10.96
N GLN A 165 -0.56 -6.44 10.81
CA GLN A 165 -0.29 -7.37 11.90
C GLN A 165 1.21 -7.50 12.22
N LEU A 166 2.09 -7.11 11.29
CA LEU A 166 3.54 -7.33 11.37
C LEU A 166 4.37 -6.07 11.07
N ASN A 167 4.65 -5.78 9.78
CA ASN A 167 5.64 -4.74 9.42
C ASN A 167 5.32 -3.95 8.15
N GLY A 168 4.08 -3.94 7.68
CA GLY A 168 3.67 -3.14 6.53
C GLY A 168 4.27 -3.57 5.18
N SER A 169 4.56 -4.86 5.01
CA SER A 169 5.12 -5.40 3.76
C SER A 169 4.22 -6.48 3.14
N LEU A 170 4.43 -6.76 1.85
CA LEU A 170 3.74 -7.87 1.17
C LEU A 170 3.99 -9.22 1.85
N ASN A 171 5.25 -9.48 2.24
CA ASN A 171 5.59 -10.72 2.96
C ASN A 171 4.85 -10.80 4.30
N ALA A 172 4.74 -9.68 5.04
CA ALA A 172 3.96 -9.60 6.27
C ALA A 172 2.48 -9.95 6.04
N ALA A 173 1.88 -9.43 4.97
CA ALA A 173 0.51 -9.74 4.61
C ALA A 173 0.30 -11.23 4.33
N MET A 174 1.25 -11.87 3.61
CA MET A 174 1.21 -13.30 3.30
C MET A 174 1.35 -14.15 4.58
N ILE A 175 2.32 -13.84 5.44
CA ILE A 175 2.52 -14.54 6.72
C ILE A 175 1.28 -14.41 7.61
N ALA A 176 0.74 -13.21 7.78
CA ALA A 176 -0.45 -12.98 8.58
C ALA A 176 -1.67 -13.73 8.03
N GLY A 177 -1.80 -13.80 6.69
CA GLY A 177 -2.86 -14.56 6.02
C GLY A 177 -2.77 -16.06 6.31
N GLU A 178 -1.56 -16.64 6.20
CA GLU A 178 -1.31 -18.04 6.55
C GLU A 178 -1.67 -18.33 8.01
N LYS A 179 -1.20 -17.50 8.95
CA LYS A 179 -1.46 -17.70 10.38
C LYS A 179 -2.96 -17.59 10.72
N ALA A 180 -3.65 -16.63 10.10
CA ALA A 180 -5.11 -16.51 10.25
C ALA A 180 -5.84 -17.76 9.76
N ALA A 181 -5.46 -18.32 8.60
CA ALA A 181 -6.04 -19.54 8.09
C ALA A 181 -5.78 -20.74 9.00
N LEU A 182 -4.57 -20.88 9.54
CA LEU A 182 -4.22 -21.95 10.49
C LEU A 182 -5.05 -21.85 11.78
N GLN A 183 -5.29 -20.62 12.28
CA GLN A 183 -6.12 -20.43 13.47
C GLN A 183 -7.59 -20.75 13.20
N VAL A 184 -8.12 -20.40 12.02
CA VAL A 184 -9.48 -20.82 11.61
C VAL A 184 -9.59 -22.34 11.64
N ILE A 185 -8.66 -23.05 11.00
CA ILE A 185 -8.65 -24.53 10.97
C ILE A 185 -8.62 -25.11 12.39
N ALA A 186 -7.80 -24.54 13.27
CA ALA A 186 -7.71 -24.99 14.67
C ALA A 186 -9.00 -24.75 15.45
N SER A 187 -9.72 -23.66 15.16
CA SER A 187 -10.97 -23.28 15.84
C SER A 187 -12.21 -24.04 15.37
N LEU A 188 -12.13 -24.74 14.24
CA LEU A 188 -13.24 -25.53 13.68
C LEU A 188 -13.17 -27.03 14.05
N LYS A 189 -12.11 -27.44 14.72
CA LYS A 189 -11.97 -28.78 15.29
C LYS A 189 -12.58 -28.87 16.67
#